data_c34b5ad990565940d88b11bf25076d6d
#
_entry.id   c34b5ad990565940d88b11bf25076d6d
#
_cell.length_a   1.000
_cell.length_b   1.000
_cell.length_c   1.000
_cell.angle_alpha   90.00
_cell.angle_beta   90.00
_cell.angle_gamma   90.00
#
_symmetry.space_group_name_H-M   'P 1'
#
loop_
_entity.id
_entity.type
_entity.pdbx_description
1 polymer ?
#
loop_
_entity_poly.entity_id
_entity_poly.type
_entity_poly.pdbx_seq_one_letter_code
_entity_poly.pdbx_strand_id
1 'polypeptide(L)'
;ASTAVALLLTAFGVTGSGEFLGMNSTMWISFIFVSGFQIYLFWQGIDLIRRFLNFAGPAVYVVMIVLMISIWAKAGGGLLLEVGNIFSGGARSGGFEGLGSFGAFLAVFSIMVGYFAAVVINFGDFARFVKNENEMKKGNLWGLVGNVVFFSFITLMITGGTIAVFGEYVAQPTDMVAKVDNMLLTLVAAFAFFAATVGINMVANFIPPAYDLANLMPSKINFRTGGLITAICGFVVGGLWVSVITQMGMFPFVNTLGAILAPVFGIMIVDYYVIKNEKLDVNALYNDKPKGKYHYNGGFNHKGMVAWIISGYIAVGSVWPNILPGGLSDFFAN
;
A
#
# COMPACT_ATOMS: atom_id res chain seq x y z
N ALA A 1 3.63 8.73 7.05
CA ALA A 1 4.90 9.38 7.42
C ALA A 1 4.69 10.87 7.75
N SER A 2 4.11 11.65 6.87
CA SER A 2 3.91 13.09 7.10
C SER A 2 3.05 13.36 8.33
N THR A 3 1.98 12.58 8.56
CA THR A 3 1.16 12.66 9.77
C THR A 3 1.96 12.40 11.06
N ALA A 4 2.91 11.47 11.02
CA ALA A 4 3.78 11.19 12.16
C ALA A 4 4.74 12.35 12.46
N VAL A 5 5.28 13.00 11.42
CA VAL A 5 6.10 14.21 11.59
C VAL A 5 5.25 15.39 12.06
N ALA A 6 4.04 15.54 11.51
CA ALA A 6 3.11 16.58 11.96
C ALA A 6 2.70 16.39 13.43
N LEU A 7 2.50 15.15 13.88
CA LEU A 7 2.26 14.82 15.28
C LEU A 7 3.41 15.29 16.19
N LEU A 8 4.68 15.03 15.75
CA LEU A 8 5.86 15.52 16.47
C LEU A 8 5.89 17.06 16.53
N LEU A 9 5.71 17.73 15.41
CA LEU A 9 5.71 19.19 15.35
C LEU A 9 4.62 19.79 16.25
N THR A 10 3.43 19.23 16.21
CA THR A 10 2.32 19.67 17.06
C THR A 10 2.60 19.44 18.55
N ALA A 11 3.23 18.31 18.92
CA ALA A 11 3.63 18.02 20.28
C ALA A 11 4.66 19.03 20.83
N PHE A 12 5.45 19.65 19.94
CA PHE A 12 6.36 20.76 20.30
C PHE A 12 5.73 22.15 20.12
N GLY A 13 4.41 22.24 19.91
CA GLY A 13 3.69 23.51 19.81
C GLY A 13 3.78 24.17 18.42
N VAL A 14 4.31 23.49 17.41
CA VAL A 14 4.36 24.01 16.04
C VAL A 14 3.02 23.72 15.36
N THR A 15 2.14 24.69 15.34
CA THR A 15 0.83 24.62 14.68
C THR A 15 0.75 25.65 13.58
N GLY A 16 0.45 25.22 12.35
CA GLY A 16 0.32 26.12 11.20
C GLY A 16 -1.13 26.52 10.95
N SER A 17 -1.32 27.80 10.60
CA SER A 17 -2.61 28.43 10.29
C SER A 17 -2.69 28.63 8.80
N GLY A 18 -3.00 28.07 7.93
CA GLY A 18 -3.15 28.25 6.48
C GLY A 18 -3.44 26.93 5.80
N GLU A 19 -4.34 26.93 4.89
CA GLU A 19 -4.72 25.72 4.17
C GLU A 19 -4.44 25.88 2.68
N PHE A 20 -3.73 24.91 2.11
CA PHE A 20 -3.50 24.80 0.68
C PHE A 20 -3.67 23.35 0.25
N LEU A 21 -4.49 23.09 -0.77
CA LEU A 21 -4.86 21.76 -1.24
C LEU A 21 -5.33 20.81 -0.11
N GLY A 22 -6.08 21.32 0.86
CA GLY A 22 -6.63 20.55 1.97
C GLY A 22 -5.62 20.21 3.07
N MET A 23 -4.39 20.70 3.01
CA MET A 23 -3.37 20.50 4.04
C MET A 23 -2.96 21.83 4.68
N ASN A 24 -2.84 21.84 6.00
CA ASN A 24 -2.32 23.00 6.73
C ASN A 24 -0.79 23.13 6.58
N SER A 25 -0.23 24.26 7.01
CA SER A 25 1.20 24.55 6.88
C SER A 25 2.07 23.51 7.59
N THR A 26 1.67 23.01 8.77
CA THR A 26 2.40 21.97 9.50
C THR A 26 2.46 20.66 8.69
N MET A 27 1.36 20.29 8.05
CA MET A 27 1.30 19.09 7.21
C MET A 27 2.15 19.26 5.95
N TRP A 28 2.17 20.44 5.33
CA TRP A 28 3.03 20.73 4.17
C TRP A 28 4.52 20.67 4.52
N ILE A 29 4.93 21.26 5.65
CA ILE A 29 6.32 21.19 6.13
C ILE A 29 6.71 19.71 6.35
N SER A 30 5.84 18.95 7.01
CA SER A 30 6.03 17.52 7.26
C SER A 30 6.12 16.73 5.96
N PHE A 31 5.28 17.02 4.99
CA PHE A 31 5.25 16.34 3.69
C PHE A 31 6.51 16.62 2.86
N ILE A 32 6.95 17.88 2.80
CA ILE A 32 8.18 18.27 2.11
C ILE A 32 9.40 17.62 2.80
N PHE A 33 9.45 17.65 4.13
CA PHE A 33 10.53 17.00 4.88
C PHE A 33 10.60 15.50 4.60
N VAL A 34 9.47 14.80 4.69
CA VAL A 34 9.39 13.35 4.43
C VAL A 34 9.80 13.03 3.00
N SER A 35 9.31 13.79 2.03
CA SER A 35 9.65 13.58 0.62
C SER A 35 11.14 13.77 0.36
N GLY A 36 11.74 14.83 0.90
CA GLY A 36 13.17 15.09 0.80
C GLY A 36 14.02 13.99 1.49
N PHE A 37 13.57 13.54 2.66
CA PHE A 37 14.24 12.46 3.39
C PHE A 37 14.18 11.12 2.61
N GLN A 38 13.07 10.80 1.98
CA GLN A 38 12.94 9.60 1.15
C GLN A 38 13.83 9.67 -0.10
N ILE A 39 13.89 10.82 -0.77
CA ILE A 39 14.81 11.04 -1.89
C ILE A 39 16.26 10.84 -1.42
N TYR A 40 16.62 11.40 -0.29
CA TYR A 40 17.94 11.22 0.30
C TYR A 40 18.28 9.75 0.57
N LEU A 41 17.38 9.01 1.23
CA LEU A 41 17.57 7.57 1.50
C LEU A 41 17.72 6.78 0.21
N PHE A 42 16.89 7.05 -0.80
CA PHE A 42 16.94 6.38 -2.09
C PHE A 42 18.29 6.63 -2.78
N TRP A 43 18.77 7.88 -2.73
CA TRP A 43 20.03 8.26 -3.35
C TRP A 43 21.26 7.59 -2.73
N GLN A 44 21.22 7.34 -1.44
CA GLN A 44 22.26 6.60 -0.71
C GLN A 44 22.31 5.11 -1.08
N GLY A 45 21.23 4.56 -1.64
CA GLY A 45 21.19 3.22 -2.16
C GLY A 45 20.59 2.16 -1.22
N ILE A 46 20.52 0.94 -1.74
CA ILE A 46 19.77 -0.18 -1.14
C ILE A 46 20.31 -0.59 0.24
N ASP A 47 21.60 -0.47 0.47
CA ASP A 47 22.19 -0.89 1.75
C ASP A 47 21.73 -0.02 2.93
N LEU A 48 21.59 1.29 2.73
CA LEU A 48 21.05 2.18 3.76
C LEU A 48 19.56 1.90 3.98
N ILE A 49 18.81 1.69 2.91
CA ILE A 49 17.38 1.33 2.99
C ILE A 49 17.22 0.03 3.79
N ARG A 50 18.04 -1.00 3.53
CA ARG A 50 18.01 -2.27 4.27
C ARG A 50 18.27 -2.08 5.76
N ARG A 51 19.32 -1.32 6.13
CA ARG A 51 19.62 -1.03 7.53
C ARG A 51 18.50 -0.29 8.22
N PHE A 52 17.92 0.68 7.54
CA PHE A 52 16.79 1.43 8.04
C PHE A 52 15.56 0.54 8.28
N LEU A 53 15.25 -0.37 7.36
CA LEU A 53 14.15 -1.33 7.47
C LEU A 53 14.35 -2.34 8.61
N ASN A 54 15.56 -2.83 8.78
CA ASN A 54 15.90 -3.76 9.88
C ASN A 54 15.66 -3.15 11.26
N PHE A 55 15.72 -1.83 11.37
CA PHE A 55 15.37 -1.09 12.57
C PHE A 55 13.86 -0.77 12.63
N ALA A 56 13.31 -0.22 11.56
CA ALA A 56 11.94 0.30 11.50
C ALA A 56 10.88 -0.80 11.69
N GLY A 57 11.11 -1.99 11.11
CA GLY A 57 10.20 -3.12 11.23
C GLY A 57 9.95 -3.54 12.69
N PRO A 58 10.97 -3.97 13.43
CA PRO A 58 10.80 -4.30 14.85
C PRO A 58 10.28 -3.14 15.70
N ALA A 59 10.74 -1.91 15.44
CA ALA A 59 10.32 -0.74 16.21
C ALA A 59 8.81 -0.49 16.14
N VAL A 60 8.20 -0.61 14.97
CA VAL A 60 6.74 -0.42 14.84
C VAL A 60 5.96 -1.48 15.62
N TYR A 61 6.42 -2.74 15.61
CA TYR A 61 5.76 -3.79 16.41
C TYR A 61 5.83 -3.53 17.89
N VAL A 62 6.99 -3.12 18.39
CA VAL A 62 7.14 -2.77 19.83
C VAL A 62 6.15 -1.65 20.18
N VAL A 63 6.09 -0.60 19.39
CA VAL A 63 5.17 0.53 19.64
C VAL A 63 3.71 0.11 19.56
N MET A 64 3.33 -0.68 18.57
CA MET A 64 1.95 -1.15 18.43
C MET A 64 1.54 -2.08 19.57
N ILE A 65 2.43 -2.94 20.05
CA ILE A 65 2.17 -3.80 21.21
C ILE A 65 2.04 -2.95 22.48
N VAL A 66 2.93 -1.97 22.69
CA VAL A 66 2.83 -1.06 23.85
C VAL A 66 1.52 -0.26 23.80
N LEU A 67 1.14 0.23 22.63
CA LEU A 67 -0.14 0.92 22.44
C LEU A 67 -1.33 0.01 22.74
N MET A 68 -1.32 -1.22 22.23
CA MET A 68 -2.35 -2.23 22.51
C MET A 68 -2.48 -2.49 24.01
N ILE A 69 -1.36 -2.72 24.70
CA ILE A 69 -1.36 -2.97 26.16
C ILE A 69 -1.87 -1.73 26.93
N SER A 70 -1.45 -0.53 26.51
CA SER A 70 -1.85 0.73 27.14
C SER A 70 -3.37 0.98 27.02
N ILE A 71 -3.93 0.70 25.85
CA ILE A 71 -5.37 0.81 25.59
C ILE A 71 -6.12 -0.28 26.35
N TRP A 72 -5.62 -1.52 26.35
CA TRP A 72 -6.23 -2.63 27.07
C TRP A 72 -6.27 -2.36 28.59
N ALA A 73 -5.18 -1.83 29.16
CA ALA A 73 -5.14 -1.48 30.56
C ALA A 73 -6.22 -0.42 30.95
N LYS A 74 -6.55 0.48 30.02
CA LYS A 74 -7.63 1.48 30.23
C LYS A 74 -9.03 0.89 29.99
N ALA A 75 -9.19 0.02 28.98
CA ALA A 75 -10.47 -0.56 28.59
C ALA A 75 -10.91 -1.71 29.51
N GLY A 76 -9.97 -2.38 30.16
CA GLY A 76 -10.26 -3.58 30.97
C GLY A 76 -11.01 -4.66 30.18
N GLY A 77 -12.05 -5.24 30.76
CA GLY A 77 -12.92 -6.23 30.10
C GLY A 77 -13.72 -5.68 28.92
N GLY A 78 -13.93 -4.36 28.85
CA GLY A 78 -14.65 -3.71 27.76
C GLY A 78 -14.01 -3.94 26.38
N LEU A 79 -12.68 -4.07 26.32
CA LEU A 79 -11.98 -4.36 25.08
C LEU A 79 -12.45 -5.68 24.44
N LEU A 80 -12.50 -6.76 25.23
CA LEU A 80 -12.92 -8.08 24.72
C LEU A 80 -14.40 -8.10 24.35
N LEU A 81 -15.22 -7.33 25.05
CA LEU A 81 -16.63 -7.15 24.71
C LEU A 81 -16.77 -6.48 23.33
N GLU A 82 -16.05 -5.39 23.08
CA GLU A 82 -16.11 -4.70 21.79
C GLU A 82 -15.51 -5.53 20.65
N VAL A 83 -14.45 -6.27 20.88
CA VAL A 83 -13.93 -7.25 19.90
C VAL A 83 -15.01 -8.31 19.60
N GLY A 84 -15.72 -8.82 20.61
CA GLY A 84 -16.86 -9.74 20.42
C GLY A 84 -17.98 -9.09 19.59
N ASN A 85 -18.31 -7.84 19.84
CA ASN A 85 -19.30 -7.08 19.07
C ASN A 85 -18.91 -6.91 17.60
N ILE A 86 -17.62 -6.69 17.31
CA ILE A 86 -17.11 -6.64 15.93
C ILE A 86 -17.40 -7.94 15.20
N PHE A 87 -17.10 -9.09 15.82
CA PHE A 87 -17.33 -10.40 15.22
C PHE A 87 -18.82 -10.79 15.11
N SER A 88 -19.66 -10.31 16.01
CA SER A 88 -21.10 -10.59 15.98
C SER A 88 -21.90 -9.71 15.01
N GLY A 89 -21.21 -8.81 14.27
CA GLY A 89 -21.86 -7.89 13.35
C GLY A 89 -22.51 -6.69 14.02
N GLY A 90 -22.31 -6.50 15.32
CA GLY A 90 -22.76 -5.33 16.08
C GLY A 90 -21.82 -4.13 15.96
N ALA A 91 -20.69 -4.28 15.27
CA ALA A 91 -19.78 -3.19 15.03
C ALA A 91 -20.43 -2.13 14.14
N ARG A 92 -20.31 -0.89 14.55
CA ARG A 92 -20.71 0.26 13.76
C ARG A 92 -19.89 0.24 12.46
N SER A 93 -20.57 -0.10 11.36
CA SER A 93 -19.96 -0.44 10.09
C SER A 93 -19.13 0.69 9.51
N GLY A 94 -17.96 0.35 9.06
CA GLY A 94 -17.12 1.25 8.28
C GLY A 94 -17.37 1.10 6.78
N GLY A 95 -18.58 1.38 6.29
CA GLY A 95 -18.86 1.44 4.86
C GLY A 95 -19.30 0.13 4.18
N PHE A 96 -19.62 -0.92 4.97
CA PHE A 96 -20.18 -2.19 4.46
C PHE A 96 -21.65 -2.37 4.84
N GLU A 97 -22.34 -1.26 5.12
CA GLU A 97 -23.75 -1.23 5.50
C GLU A 97 -24.62 -1.78 4.36
N GLY A 98 -25.56 -2.63 4.70
CA GLY A 98 -26.44 -3.27 3.72
C GLY A 98 -25.85 -4.49 3.00
N LEU A 99 -24.54 -4.77 3.11
CA LEU A 99 -23.94 -5.99 2.61
C LEU A 99 -24.13 -7.10 3.65
N GLY A 100 -24.69 -8.24 3.25
CA GLY A 100 -24.65 -9.44 4.09
C GLY A 100 -23.20 -9.88 4.35
N SER A 101 -22.99 -10.78 5.31
CA SER A 101 -21.64 -11.24 5.71
C SER A 101 -20.77 -11.69 4.54
N PHE A 102 -21.37 -12.36 3.55
CA PHE A 102 -20.65 -12.79 2.35
C PHE A 102 -20.28 -11.61 1.44
N GLY A 103 -21.18 -10.63 1.27
CA GLY A 103 -20.89 -9.41 0.51
C GLY A 103 -19.79 -8.58 1.15
N ALA A 104 -19.82 -8.43 2.48
CA ALA A 104 -18.75 -7.76 3.23
C ALA A 104 -17.41 -8.49 3.08
N PHE A 105 -17.40 -9.83 3.15
CA PHE A 105 -16.19 -10.63 2.92
C PHE A 105 -15.62 -10.40 1.50
N LEU A 106 -16.47 -10.43 0.47
CA LEU A 106 -16.04 -10.18 -0.90
C LEU A 106 -15.51 -8.77 -1.10
N ALA A 107 -16.11 -7.77 -0.46
CA ALA A 107 -15.65 -6.39 -0.52
C ALA A 107 -14.25 -6.23 0.11
N VAL A 108 -14.02 -6.80 1.31
CA VAL A 108 -12.70 -6.82 1.96
C VAL A 108 -11.68 -7.58 1.11
N PHE A 109 -12.06 -8.74 0.58
CA PHE A 109 -11.20 -9.54 -0.30
C PHE A 109 -10.78 -8.74 -1.54
N SER A 110 -11.73 -8.07 -2.20
CA SER A 110 -11.46 -7.22 -3.37
C SER A 110 -10.48 -6.09 -3.04
N ILE A 111 -10.66 -5.40 -1.91
CA ILE A 111 -9.77 -4.35 -1.45
C ILE A 111 -8.35 -4.90 -1.21
N MET A 112 -8.23 -6.07 -0.58
CA MET A 112 -6.93 -6.70 -0.33
C MET A 112 -6.24 -7.09 -1.63
N VAL A 113 -6.96 -7.66 -2.60
CA VAL A 113 -6.42 -7.97 -3.93
C VAL A 113 -5.96 -6.68 -4.62
N GLY A 114 -6.77 -5.62 -4.60
CA GLY A 114 -6.41 -4.33 -5.17
C GLY A 114 -5.17 -3.71 -4.52
N TYR A 115 -5.09 -3.77 -3.20
CA TYR A 115 -3.97 -3.24 -2.42
C TYR A 115 -2.64 -3.95 -2.73
N PHE A 116 -2.67 -5.28 -2.87
CA PHE A 116 -1.48 -6.07 -3.15
C PHE A 116 -1.19 -6.29 -4.64
N ALA A 117 -2.04 -5.84 -5.55
CA ALA A 117 -1.92 -6.11 -6.99
C ALA A 117 -0.57 -5.68 -7.56
N ALA A 118 -0.08 -4.48 -7.22
CA ALA A 118 1.22 -4.00 -7.67
C ALA A 118 2.38 -4.86 -7.13
N VAL A 119 2.31 -5.28 -5.85
CA VAL A 119 3.35 -6.11 -5.22
C VAL A 119 3.40 -7.50 -5.85
N VAL A 120 2.25 -8.07 -6.23
CA VAL A 120 2.17 -9.37 -6.90
C VAL A 120 2.79 -9.31 -8.30
N ILE A 121 2.51 -8.26 -9.07
CA ILE A 121 3.06 -8.07 -10.42
C ILE A 121 4.58 -7.86 -10.35
N ASN A 122 5.04 -7.06 -9.39
CA ASN A 122 6.46 -6.71 -9.22
C ASN A 122 7.19 -7.65 -8.25
N PHE A 123 6.65 -8.85 -8.00
CA PHE A 123 7.24 -9.80 -7.04
C PHE A 123 8.70 -10.15 -7.36
N GLY A 124 9.05 -10.18 -8.65
CA GLY A 124 10.42 -10.41 -9.11
C GLY A 124 11.43 -9.38 -8.58
N ASP A 125 11.03 -8.14 -8.38
CA ASP A 125 11.90 -7.07 -7.87
C ASP A 125 12.28 -7.26 -6.40
N PHE A 126 11.45 -7.95 -5.64
CA PHE A 126 11.73 -8.35 -4.26
C PHE A 126 12.47 -9.69 -4.21
N ALA A 127 12.03 -10.67 -5.01
CA ALA A 127 12.57 -12.02 -5.01
C ALA A 127 14.03 -12.09 -5.47
N ARG A 128 14.49 -11.17 -6.32
CA ARG A 128 15.89 -11.10 -6.80
C ARG A 128 16.92 -10.94 -5.67
N PHE A 129 16.52 -10.44 -4.50
CA PHE A 129 17.42 -10.25 -3.36
C PHE A 129 17.48 -11.46 -2.42
N VAL A 130 16.70 -12.50 -2.68
CA VAL A 130 16.61 -13.70 -1.84
C VAL A 130 17.65 -14.72 -2.27
N LYS A 131 18.28 -15.39 -1.31
CA LYS A 131 19.39 -16.33 -1.57
C LYS A 131 18.98 -17.58 -2.36
N ASN A 132 17.82 -18.10 -2.11
CA ASN A 132 17.30 -19.30 -2.74
C ASN A 132 15.78 -19.43 -2.55
N GLU A 133 15.16 -20.38 -3.25
CA GLU A 133 13.73 -20.63 -3.24
C GLU A 133 13.17 -20.99 -1.85
N ASN A 134 13.92 -21.78 -1.06
CA ASN A 134 13.47 -22.17 0.28
C ASN A 134 13.37 -20.97 1.23
N GLU A 135 14.35 -20.08 1.18
CA GLU A 135 14.32 -18.84 1.97
C GLU A 135 13.18 -17.91 1.48
N MET A 136 12.89 -17.89 0.19
CA MET A 136 11.77 -17.15 -0.35
C MET A 136 10.44 -17.71 0.16
N LYS A 137 10.23 -19.04 0.11
CA LYS A 137 9.02 -19.70 0.61
C LYS A 137 8.80 -19.46 2.11
N LYS A 138 9.86 -19.59 2.92
CA LYS A 138 9.80 -19.29 4.36
C LYS A 138 9.51 -17.82 4.63
N GLY A 139 10.19 -16.93 3.89
CA GLY A 139 9.97 -15.49 3.99
C GLY A 139 8.53 -15.09 3.66
N ASN A 140 7.94 -15.67 2.61
CA ASN A 140 6.55 -15.42 2.26
C ASN A 140 5.57 -15.98 3.30
N LEU A 141 5.82 -17.19 3.81
CA LEU A 141 4.95 -17.78 4.83
C LEU A 141 4.93 -16.96 6.12
N TRP A 142 6.10 -16.64 6.66
CA TRP A 142 6.20 -15.93 7.94
C TRP A 142 6.09 -14.41 7.77
N GLY A 143 6.73 -13.85 6.75
CA GLY A 143 6.76 -12.42 6.51
C GLY A 143 5.47 -11.86 5.92
N LEU A 144 4.69 -12.67 5.18
CA LEU A 144 3.40 -12.24 4.67
C LEU A 144 2.26 -12.85 5.49
N VAL A 145 2.06 -14.16 5.45
CA VAL A 145 0.91 -14.78 6.10
C VAL A 145 0.97 -14.62 7.62
N GLY A 146 2.06 -15.02 8.25
CA GLY A 146 2.24 -14.92 9.70
C GLY A 146 2.17 -13.46 10.18
N ASN A 147 2.82 -12.57 9.44
CA ASN A 147 2.83 -11.14 9.74
C ASN A 147 1.43 -10.50 9.63
N VAL A 148 0.69 -10.79 8.56
CA VAL A 148 -0.67 -10.25 8.37
C VAL A 148 -1.60 -10.73 9.49
N VAL A 149 -1.55 -12.01 9.85
CA VAL A 149 -2.37 -12.54 10.95
C VAL A 149 -2.02 -11.86 12.28
N PHE A 150 -0.74 -11.77 12.60
CA PHE A 150 -0.28 -11.18 13.87
C PHE A 150 -0.59 -9.67 13.93
N PHE A 151 -0.34 -8.93 12.86
CA PHE A 151 -0.62 -7.50 12.81
C PHE A 151 -2.12 -7.21 12.83
N SER A 152 -2.92 -8.02 12.14
CA SER A 152 -4.39 -7.93 12.20
C SER A 152 -4.94 -8.15 13.61
N PHE A 153 -4.35 -9.11 14.34
CA PHE A 153 -4.72 -9.33 15.75
C PHE A 153 -4.44 -8.08 16.60
N ILE A 154 -3.23 -7.50 16.51
CA ILE A 154 -2.87 -6.26 17.24
C ILE A 154 -3.84 -5.13 16.87
N THR A 155 -4.10 -4.93 15.57
CA THR A 155 -4.98 -3.88 15.08
C THR A 155 -6.41 -4.06 15.59
N LEU A 156 -6.93 -5.29 15.56
CA LEU A 156 -8.26 -5.61 16.07
C LEU A 156 -8.40 -5.30 17.57
N MET A 157 -7.39 -5.69 18.37
CA MET A 157 -7.36 -5.40 19.80
C MET A 157 -7.30 -3.89 20.09
N ILE A 158 -6.51 -3.15 19.32
CA ILE A 158 -6.45 -1.69 19.43
C ILE A 158 -7.80 -1.07 19.05
N THR A 159 -8.40 -1.52 17.94
CA THR A 159 -9.71 -1.02 17.48
C THR A 159 -10.80 -1.22 18.52
N GLY A 160 -10.97 -2.46 19.02
CA GLY A 160 -11.93 -2.74 20.09
C GLY A 160 -11.66 -1.93 21.36
N GLY A 161 -10.38 -1.76 21.69
CA GLY A 161 -9.97 -0.94 22.82
C GLY A 161 -10.28 0.56 22.66
N THR A 162 -10.12 1.13 21.45
CA THR A 162 -10.48 2.55 21.21
C THR A 162 -11.97 2.78 21.32
N ILE A 163 -12.79 1.84 20.82
CA ILE A 163 -14.25 1.91 20.99
C ILE A 163 -14.62 1.85 22.47
N ALA A 164 -14.03 0.92 23.23
CA ALA A 164 -14.29 0.75 24.65
C ALA A 164 -13.89 1.97 25.51
N VAL A 165 -12.77 2.63 25.16
CA VAL A 165 -12.21 3.76 25.93
C VAL A 165 -12.79 5.10 25.51
N PHE A 166 -12.91 5.33 24.20
CA PHE A 166 -13.28 6.63 23.64
C PHE A 166 -14.70 6.67 23.06
N GLY A 167 -15.40 5.53 22.99
CA GLY A 167 -16.75 5.45 22.42
C GLY A 167 -16.80 5.57 20.90
N GLU A 168 -15.64 5.64 20.24
CA GLU A 168 -15.52 5.82 18.80
C GLU A 168 -14.37 4.99 18.20
N TYR A 169 -14.52 4.65 16.93
CA TYR A 169 -13.46 4.03 16.15
C TYR A 169 -12.40 5.08 15.76
N VAL A 170 -11.16 4.85 16.16
CA VAL A 170 -10.02 5.69 15.78
C VAL A 170 -9.17 4.95 14.75
N ALA A 171 -9.26 5.35 13.49
CA ALA A 171 -8.63 4.64 12.38
C ALA A 171 -7.11 4.85 12.31
N GLN A 172 -6.64 6.06 12.61
CA GLN A 172 -5.24 6.42 12.43
C GLN A 172 -4.42 6.16 13.70
N PRO A 173 -3.33 5.38 13.64
CA PRO A 173 -2.47 5.15 14.80
C PRO A 173 -1.90 6.44 15.41
N THR A 174 -1.65 7.47 14.61
CA THR A 174 -1.20 8.78 15.08
C THR A 174 -2.25 9.47 15.95
N ASP A 175 -3.52 9.38 15.57
CA ASP A 175 -4.63 9.97 16.31
C ASP A 175 -4.90 9.23 17.63
N MET A 176 -4.71 7.90 17.62
CA MET A 176 -4.77 7.08 18.84
C MET A 176 -3.71 7.52 19.86
N VAL A 177 -2.47 7.70 19.39
CA VAL A 177 -1.36 8.12 20.24
C VAL A 177 -1.61 9.54 20.79
N ALA A 178 -2.15 10.44 19.98
CA ALA A 178 -2.51 11.80 20.43
C ALA A 178 -3.56 11.78 21.55
N LYS A 179 -4.48 10.79 21.55
CA LYS A 179 -5.51 10.64 22.61
C LYS A 179 -4.98 10.00 23.91
N VAL A 180 -3.80 9.40 23.92
CA VAL A 180 -3.20 8.76 25.11
C VAL A 180 -2.41 9.79 25.91
N ASP A 181 -2.52 11.00 25.92
CA ASP A 181 -1.91 12.05 26.74
C ASP A 181 -0.62 11.61 27.48
N ASN A 182 0.37 11.16 26.72
CA ASN A 182 1.68 10.75 27.20
C ASN A 182 2.76 11.19 26.22
N MET A 183 3.49 12.24 26.57
CA MET A 183 4.50 12.84 25.70
C MET A 183 5.58 11.86 25.26
N LEU A 184 6.08 11.01 26.16
CA LEU A 184 7.12 10.04 25.83
C LEU A 184 6.58 9.01 24.81
N LEU A 185 5.38 8.48 25.03
CA LEU A 185 4.73 7.56 24.10
C LEU A 185 4.50 8.25 22.74
N THR A 186 4.06 9.49 22.73
CA THR A 186 3.85 10.27 21.51
C THR A 186 5.15 10.40 20.70
N LEU A 187 6.26 10.77 21.34
CA LEU A 187 7.55 10.92 20.67
C LEU A 187 8.06 9.58 20.09
N VAL A 188 8.03 8.52 20.90
CA VAL A 188 8.51 7.19 20.48
C VAL A 188 7.63 6.61 19.38
N ALA A 189 6.30 6.73 19.52
CA ALA A 189 5.36 6.22 18.53
C ALA A 189 5.45 6.99 17.21
N ALA A 190 5.49 8.31 17.25
CA ALA A 190 5.61 9.12 16.04
C ALA A 190 6.91 8.81 15.29
N PHE A 191 8.04 8.65 15.99
CA PHE A 191 9.30 8.26 15.40
C PHE A 191 9.22 6.85 14.76
N ALA A 192 8.64 5.87 15.46
CA ALA A 192 8.49 4.52 14.94
C ALA A 192 7.54 4.47 13.73
N PHE A 193 6.41 5.20 13.76
CA PHE A 193 5.50 5.29 12.63
C PHE A 193 6.12 6.00 11.43
N PHE A 194 6.89 7.06 11.67
CA PHE A 194 7.67 7.71 10.63
C PHE A 194 8.65 6.70 9.98
N ALA A 195 9.45 6.02 10.78
CA ALA A 195 10.44 5.07 10.31
C ALA A 195 9.79 3.91 9.53
N ALA A 196 8.72 3.31 10.06
CA ALA A 196 8.02 2.21 9.41
C ALA A 196 7.40 2.63 8.08
N THR A 197 6.68 3.76 8.06
CA THR A 197 6.01 4.21 6.84
C THR A 197 6.99 4.66 5.77
N VAL A 198 8.08 5.33 6.13
CA VAL A 198 9.18 5.66 5.19
C VAL A 198 9.80 4.37 4.65
N GLY A 199 10.11 3.42 5.52
CA GLY A 199 10.71 2.15 5.12
C GLY A 199 9.87 1.37 4.12
N ILE A 200 8.59 1.16 4.43
CA ILE A 200 7.65 0.47 3.54
C ILE A 200 7.51 1.23 2.21
N ASN A 201 7.37 2.55 2.26
CA ASN A 201 7.24 3.36 1.05
C ASN A 201 8.47 3.25 0.14
N MET A 202 9.66 3.23 0.73
CA MET A 202 10.92 3.02 -0.03
C MET A 202 10.92 1.68 -0.76
N VAL A 203 10.55 0.61 -0.10
CA VAL A 203 10.58 -0.74 -0.69
C VAL A 203 9.44 -0.95 -1.67
N ALA A 204 8.22 -0.58 -1.32
CA ALA A 204 7.04 -0.89 -2.13
C ALA A 204 6.81 0.11 -3.27
N ASN A 205 7.15 1.38 -3.08
CA ASN A 205 6.73 2.45 -3.98
C ASN A 205 7.89 3.20 -4.67
N PHE A 206 9.14 2.97 -4.27
CA PHE A 206 10.31 3.56 -4.94
C PHE A 206 11.12 2.55 -5.75
N ILE A 207 11.45 1.41 -5.13
CA ILE A 207 12.34 0.42 -5.76
C ILE A 207 11.69 -0.19 -7.02
N PRO A 208 10.47 -0.75 -6.99
CA PRO A 208 9.87 -1.35 -8.18
C PRO A 208 9.68 -0.36 -9.32
N PRO A 209 9.06 0.82 -9.15
CA PRO A 209 8.92 1.77 -10.25
C PRO A 209 10.25 2.27 -10.80
N ALA A 210 11.30 2.37 -9.97
CA ALA A 210 12.63 2.75 -10.44
C ALA A 210 13.22 1.69 -11.38
N TYR A 211 13.03 0.39 -11.06
CA TYR A 211 13.42 -0.71 -11.95
C TYR A 211 12.54 -0.78 -13.19
N ASP A 212 11.22 -0.61 -13.05
CA ASP A 212 10.29 -0.66 -14.17
C ASP A 212 10.61 0.43 -15.21
N LEU A 213 10.85 1.66 -14.76
CA LEU A 213 11.25 2.76 -15.64
C LEU A 213 12.62 2.53 -16.28
N ALA A 214 13.59 1.99 -15.55
CA ALA A 214 14.90 1.65 -16.08
C ALA A 214 14.82 0.51 -17.11
N ASN A 215 13.96 -0.48 -16.88
CA ASN A 215 13.74 -1.59 -17.82
C ASN A 215 12.95 -1.14 -19.07
N LEU A 216 12.03 -0.17 -18.90
CA LEU A 216 11.24 0.37 -20.01
C LEU A 216 12.09 1.16 -21.01
N MET A 217 13.06 1.94 -20.53
CA MET A 217 13.93 2.78 -21.36
C MET A 217 15.39 2.72 -20.90
N PRO A 218 16.07 1.57 -21.02
CA PRO A 218 17.39 1.34 -20.43
C PRO A 218 18.49 2.25 -21.01
N SER A 219 18.31 2.75 -22.22
CA SER A 219 19.23 3.69 -22.86
C SER A 219 19.12 5.13 -22.32
N LYS A 220 18.04 5.49 -21.63
CA LYS A 220 17.75 6.85 -21.16
C LYS A 220 17.58 6.95 -19.66
N ILE A 221 17.07 5.90 -19.02
CA ILE A 221 16.70 5.89 -17.61
C ILE A 221 17.51 4.78 -16.90
N ASN A 222 18.28 5.19 -15.91
CA ASN A 222 18.91 4.27 -14.98
C ASN A 222 18.10 4.20 -13.67
N PHE A 223 18.47 3.31 -12.77
CA PHE A 223 17.78 3.13 -11.49
C PHE A 223 17.63 4.43 -10.69
N ARG A 224 18.68 5.26 -10.62
CA ARG A 224 18.64 6.54 -9.89
C ARG A 224 17.70 7.55 -10.53
N THR A 225 17.77 7.69 -11.85
CA THR A 225 16.87 8.58 -12.60
C THR A 225 15.43 8.11 -12.53
N GLY A 226 15.20 6.79 -12.63
CA GLY A 226 13.89 6.18 -12.44
C GLY A 226 13.31 6.49 -11.05
N GLY A 227 14.11 6.37 -10.00
CA GLY A 227 13.70 6.72 -8.64
C GLY A 227 13.39 8.22 -8.46
N LEU A 228 14.14 9.09 -9.12
CA LEU A 228 13.85 10.54 -9.09
C LEU A 228 12.52 10.86 -9.79
N ILE A 229 12.26 10.25 -10.94
CA ILE A 229 10.97 10.39 -11.65
C ILE A 229 9.84 9.90 -10.74
N THR A 230 10.01 8.73 -10.12
CA THR A 230 9.05 8.17 -9.15
C THR A 230 8.80 9.14 -7.99
N ALA A 231 9.86 9.76 -7.45
CA ALA A 231 9.75 10.74 -6.37
C ALA A 231 8.94 11.97 -6.77
N ILE A 232 9.18 12.50 -7.97
CA ILE A 232 8.45 13.67 -8.50
C ILE A 232 6.96 13.30 -8.68
N CYS A 233 6.67 12.17 -9.33
CA CYS A 233 5.30 11.69 -9.49
C CYS A 233 4.62 11.47 -8.13
N GLY A 234 5.30 10.83 -7.19
CA GLY A 234 4.81 10.60 -5.84
C GLY A 234 4.57 11.89 -5.05
N PHE A 235 5.42 12.91 -5.24
CA PHE A 235 5.22 14.23 -4.63
C PHE A 235 3.97 14.92 -5.18
N VAL A 236 3.74 14.90 -6.49
CA VAL A 236 2.53 15.46 -7.10
C VAL A 236 1.28 14.73 -6.62
N VAL A 237 1.27 13.39 -6.69
CA VAL A 237 0.13 12.58 -6.23
C VAL A 237 -0.13 12.79 -4.74
N GLY A 238 0.92 12.82 -3.91
CA GLY A 238 0.82 13.05 -2.46
C GLY A 238 0.31 14.45 -2.12
N GLY A 239 0.74 15.47 -2.87
CA GLY A 239 0.25 16.84 -2.72
C GLY A 239 -1.24 17.00 -3.08
N LEU A 240 -1.73 16.21 -4.04
CA LEU A 240 -3.12 16.19 -4.46
C LEU A 240 -3.98 15.20 -3.66
N TRP A 241 -3.39 14.48 -2.70
CA TRP A 241 -4.06 13.41 -1.98
C TRP A 241 -5.34 13.89 -1.30
N VAL A 242 -5.26 14.92 -0.47
CA VAL A 242 -6.39 15.39 0.31
C VAL A 242 -7.43 16.10 -0.55
N SER A 243 -6.99 16.95 -1.47
CA SER A 243 -7.90 17.80 -2.27
C SER A 243 -8.59 17.07 -3.43
N VAL A 244 -7.99 16.00 -3.95
CA VAL A 244 -8.49 15.30 -5.15
C VAL A 244 -8.76 13.82 -4.87
N ILE A 245 -7.74 13.07 -4.40
CA ILE A 245 -7.82 11.62 -4.35
C ILE A 245 -8.80 11.14 -3.28
N THR A 246 -8.76 11.74 -2.08
CA THR A 246 -9.70 11.38 -1.01
C THR A 246 -11.14 11.75 -1.32
N GLN A 247 -11.37 12.72 -2.21
CA GLN A 247 -12.72 13.09 -2.65
C GLN A 247 -13.37 12.01 -3.52
N MET A 248 -12.55 11.23 -4.24
CA MET A 248 -13.05 10.05 -4.99
C MET A 248 -13.46 8.91 -4.05
N GLY A 249 -13.01 8.93 -2.81
CA GLY A 249 -13.11 7.82 -1.86
C GLY A 249 -11.92 6.85 -1.95
N MET A 250 -11.45 6.42 -0.80
CA MET A 250 -10.28 5.52 -0.75
C MET A 250 -10.55 4.16 -1.41
N PHE A 251 -11.72 3.57 -1.18
CA PHE A 251 -12.07 2.27 -1.74
C PHE A 251 -12.22 2.30 -3.27
N PRO A 252 -12.97 3.23 -3.89
CA PRO A 252 -12.98 3.36 -5.34
C PRO A 252 -11.61 3.60 -5.95
N PHE A 253 -10.76 4.40 -5.31
CA PHE A 253 -9.39 4.63 -5.77
C PHE A 253 -8.56 3.34 -5.79
N VAL A 254 -8.50 2.60 -4.68
CA VAL A 254 -7.74 1.34 -4.58
C VAL A 254 -8.31 0.28 -5.53
N ASN A 255 -9.63 0.13 -5.60
CA ASN A 255 -10.28 -0.82 -6.50
C ASN A 255 -10.04 -0.49 -7.98
N THR A 256 -9.97 0.80 -8.34
CA THR A 256 -9.63 1.21 -9.72
C THR A 256 -8.21 0.80 -10.08
N LEU A 257 -7.24 1.02 -9.20
CA LEU A 257 -5.86 0.57 -9.41
C LEU A 257 -5.78 -0.97 -9.52
N GLY A 258 -6.48 -1.68 -8.64
CA GLY A 258 -6.60 -3.13 -8.70
C GLY A 258 -7.21 -3.62 -10.01
N ALA A 259 -8.28 -2.98 -10.48
CA ALA A 259 -8.95 -3.29 -11.73
C ALA A 259 -8.06 -3.09 -12.97
N ILE A 260 -7.17 -2.11 -12.95
CA ILE A 260 -6.19 -1.89 -14.03
C ILE A 260 -5.09 -2.94 -14.00
N LEU A 261 -4.64 -3.36 -12.82
CA LEU A 261 -3.50 -4.25 -12.64
C LEU A 261 -3.87 -5.73 -12.67
N ALA A 262 -5.05 -6.13 -12.20
CA ALA A 262 -5.48 -7.53 -12.16
C ALA A 262 -5.42 -8.23 -13.53
N PRO A 263 -5.84 -7.62 -14.65
CA PRO A 263 -5.70 -8.23 -15.96
C PRO A 263 -4.26 -8.46 -16.39
N VAL A 264 -3.31 -7.62 -15.98
CA VAL A 264 -1.88 -7.82 -16.26
C VAL A 264 -1.41 -9.12 -15.60
N PHE A 265 -1.79 -9.34 -14.33
CA PHE A 265 -1.48 -10.59 -13.64
C PHE A 265 -2.11 -11.80 -14.31
N GLY A 266 -3.36 -11.72 -14.76
CA GLY A 266 -4.02 -12.77 -15.53
C GLY A 266 -3.28 -13.10 -16.84
N ILE A 267 -2.84 -12.08 -17.56
CA ILE A 267 -2.04 -12.24 -18.78
C ILE A 267 -0.71 -12.93 -18.48
N MET A 268 -0.02 -12.55 -17.39
CA MET A 268 1.24 -13.18 -16.98
C MET A 268 1.06 -14.68 -16.70
N ILE A 269 -0.01 -15.06 -15.99
CA ILE A 269 -0.33 -16.47 -15.70
C ILE A 269 -0.59 -17.24 -16.99
N VAL A 270 -1.46 -16.72 -17.85
CA VAL A 270 -1.81 -17.39 -19.12
C VAL A 270 -0.60 -17.49 -20.05
N ASP A 271 0.19 -16.41 -20.15
CA ASP A 271 1.41 -16.43 -20.99
C ASP A 271 2.42 -17.47 -20.49
N TYR A 272 2.63 -17.55 -19.17
CA TYR A 272 3.63 -18.46 -18.61
C TYR A 272 3.17 -19.92 -18.62
N TYR A 273 2.00 -20.22 -18.06
CA TYR A 273 1.53 -21.59 -17.87
C TYR A 273 0.89 -22.18 -19.14
N VAL A 274 0.09 -21.39 -19.88
CA VAL A 274 -0.69 -21.89 -21.02
C VAL A 274 0.08 -21.72 -22.34
N ILE A 275 0.59 -20.53 -22.63
CA ILE A 275 1.20 -20.24 -23.94
C ILE A 275 2.64 -20.76 -23.99
N LYS A 276 3.42 -20.55 -22.95
CA LYS A 276 4.85 -20.92 -22.89
C LYS A 276 5.12 -22.27 -22.24
N ASN A 277 4.10 -22.91 -21.63
CA ASN A 277 4.22 -24.18 -20.92
C ASN A 277 5.41 -24.19 -19.94
N GLU A 278 5.53 -23.16 -19.12
CA GLU A 278 6.56 -22.94 -18.10
C GLU A 278 8.00 -22.83 -18.66
N LYS A 279 8.16 -22.68 -19.98
CA LYS A 279 9.46 -22.60 -20.63
C LYS A 279 9.76 -21.18 -21.10
N LEU A 280 10.63 -20.51 -20.36
CA LEU A 280 11.15 -19.19 -20.73
C LEU A 280 12.56 -19.33 -21.29
N ASP A 281 12.79 -18.69 -22.44
CA ASP A 281 14.13 -18.54 -22.99
C ASP A 281 14.80 -17.33 -22.34
N VAL A 282 15.55 -17.60 -21.26
CA VAL A 282 16.17 -16.56 -20.44
C VAL A 282 17.14 -15.70 -21.26
N ASN A 283 17.89 -16.31 -22.19
CA ASN A 283 18.82 -15.55 -23.04
C ASN A 283 18.09 -14.61 -23.99
N ALA A 284 16.93 -15.02 -24.49
CA ALA A 284 16.11 -14.19 -25.36
C ALA A 284 15.42 -13.03 -24.65
N LEU A 285 15.20 -13.11 -23.32
CA LEU A 285 14.65 -12.00 -22.53
C LEU A 285 15.58 -10.78 -22.52
N TYR A 286 16.89 -11.00 -22.60
CA TYR A 286 17.90 -9.93 -22.61
C TYR A 286 18.36 -9.55 -24.03
N ASN A 287 17.65 -9.98 -25.07
CA ASN A 287 17.99 -9.70 -26.46
C ASN A 287 17.05 -8.61 -27.02
N ASP A 288 17.58 -7.41 -27.19
CA ASP A 288 16.88 -6.23 -27.72
C ASP A 288 16.86 -6.12 -29.25
N LYS A 289 17.45 -7.10 -29.96
CA LYS A 289 17.52 -7.07 -31.43
C LYS A 289 16.12 -7.11 -32.06
N PRO A 290 15.88 -6.38 -33.17
CA PRO A 290 14.57 -6.27 -33.80
C PRO A 290 13.91 -7.60 -34.26
N LYS A 291 14.68 -8.69 -34.32
CA LYS A 291 14.19 -10.04 -34.62
C LYS A 291 14.29 -10.99 -33.42
N GLY A 292 14.51 -10.46 -32.23
CA GLY A 292 14.56 -11.25 -31.01
C GLY A 292 13.20 -11.89 -30.70
N LYS A 293 13.21 -13.07 -30.08
CA LYS A 293 12.00 -13.85 -29.75
C LYS A 293 10.94 -13.08 -28.97
N TYR A 294 11.37 -12.17 -28.08
CA TYR A 294 10.50 -11.35 -27.25
C TYR A 294 10.47 -9.87 -27.66
N HIS A 295 11.05 -9.54 -28.82
CA HIS A 295 10.97 -8.18 -29.35
C HIS A 295 9.57 -7.85 -29.87
N TYR A 296 8.77 -8.87 -30.17
CA TYR A 296 7.41 -8.75 -30.70
C TYR A 296 7.35 -7.80 -31.91
N ASN A 297 6.38 -6.89 -31.94
CA ASN A 297 6.22 -5.91 -33.00
C ASN A 297 6.64 -4.52 -32.49
N GLY A 298 7.88 -4.12 -32.78
CA GLY A 298 8.43 -2.84 -32.33
C GLY A 298 8.54 -2.70 -30.78
N GLY A 299 8.76 -3.79 -30.07
CA GLY A 299 8.83 -3.84 -28.61
C GLY A 299 7.49 -4.12 -27.92
N PHE A 300 6.37 -4.17 -28.65
CA PHE A 300 5.04 -4.31 -28.06
C PHE A 300 4.39 -5.66 -28.38
N ASN A 301 3.91 -6.35 -27.34
CA ASN A 301 3.04 -7.52 -27.50
C ASN A 301 1.59 -7.07 -27.71
N HIS A 302 1.21 -6.79 -28.97
CA HIS A 302 -0.13 -6.28 -29.28
C HIS A 302 -1.25 -7.19 -28.80
N LYS A 303 -1.07 -8.52 -28.79
CA LYS A 303 -2.10 -9.45 -28.29
C LYS A 303 -2.31 -9.29 -26.79
N GLY A 304 -1.22 -9.18 -26.04
CA GLY A 304 -1.27 -8.90 -24.60
C GLY A 304 -1.86 -7.54 -24.29
N MET A 305 -1.51 -6.52 -25.08
CA MET A 305 -2.07 -5.16 -24.89
C MET A 305 -3.57 -5.10 -25.17
N VAL A 306 -4.05 -5.73 -26.24
CA VAL A 306 -5.49 -5.80 -26.54
C VAL A 306 -6.22 -6.55 -25.43
N ALA A 307 -5.70 -7.69 -24.98
CA ALA A 307 -6.26 -8.43 -23.86
C ALA A 307 -6.34 -7.56 -22.59
N TRP A 308 -5.27 -6.82 -22.27
CA TRP A 308 -5.24 -5.91 -21.12
C TRP A 308 -6.25 -4.78 -21.24
N ILE A 309 -6.34 -4.11 -22.39
CA ILE A 309 -7.25 -2.99 -22.60
C ILE A 309 -8.71 -3.45 -22.46
N ILE A 310 -9.09 -4.57 -23.11
CA ILE A 310 -10.47 -5.06 -23.04
C ILE A 310 -10.84 -5.50 -21.63
N SER A 311 -10.03 -6.35 -21.02
CA SER A 311 -10.32 -6.84 -19.66
C SER A 311 -10.20 -5.75 -18.60
N GLY A 312 -9.26 -4.82 -18.77
CA GLY A 312 -9.10 -3.65 -17.91
C GLY A 312 -10.30 -2.69 -18.00
N TYR A 313 -10.82 -2.47 -19.21
CA TYR A 313 -12.04 -1.67 -19.39
C TYR A 313 -13.24 -2.26 -18.64
N ILE A 314 -13.46 -3.58 -18.76
CA ILE A 314 -14.53 -4.29 -18.04
C ILE A 314 -14.29 -4.22 -16.52
N ALA A 315 -13.05 -4.48 -16.07
CA ALA A 315 -12.70 -4.47 -14.65
C ALA A 315 -12.82 -3.08 -14.02
N VAL A 316 -12.40 -2.00 -14.71
CA VAL A 316 -12.62 -0.62 -14.24
C VAL A 316 -14.10 -0.28 -14.26
N GLY A 317 -14.85 -0.77 -15.23
CA GLY A 317 -16.29 -0.61 -15.31
C GLY A 317 -17.05 -1.27 -14.17
N SER A 318 -16.51 -2.33 -13.55
CA SER A 318 -17.11 -2.88 -12.32
C SER A 318 -16.99 -1.95 -11.10
N VAL A 319 -16.01 -1.05 -11.10
CA VAL A 319 -15.85 0.00 -10.07
C VAL A 319 -16.64 1.26 -10.42
N TRP A 320 -16.72 1.56 -11.72
CA TRP A 320 -17.39 2.74 -12.29
C TRP A 320 -18.38 2.32 -13.37
N PRO A 321 -19.55 1.78 -13.02
CA PRO A 321 -20.49 1.23 -13.99
C PRO A 321 -20.89 2.20 -15.12
N ASN A 322 -20.92 3.49 -14.84
CA ASN A 322 -21.30 4.53 -15.80
C ASN A 322 -20.41 4.63 -17.06
N ILE A 323 -19.21 4.02 -17.03
CA ILE A 323 -18.35 4.00 -18.23
C ILE A 323 -18.67 2.84 -19.17
N LEU A 324 -19.50 1.88 -18.74
CA LEU A 324 -19.87 0.71 -19.52
C LEU A 324 -21.13 0.96 -20.35
N PRO A 325 -21.33 0.23 -21.48
CA PRO A 325 -22.58 0.25 -22.21
C PRO A 325 -23.74 -0.29 -21.36
N GLY A 326 -24.94 0.23 -21.55
CA GLY A 326 -26.14 0.07 -20.74
C GLY A 326 -26.33 -1.31 -20.06
N GLY A 327 -26.41 -2.41 -20.80
CA GLY A 327 -26.65 -3.74 -20.22
C GLY A 327 -25.51 -4.23 -19.30
N LEU A 328 -24.25 -3.88 -19.59
CA LEU A 328 -23.10 -4.17 -18.70
C LEU A 328 -23.07 -3.22 -17.51
N SER A 329 -23.42 -1.95 -17.71
CA SER A 329 -23.57 -0.98 -16.63
C SER A 329 -24.60 -1.46 -15.61
N ASP A 330 -25.77 -1.91 -16.06
CA ASP A 330 -26.85 -2.41 -15.21
C ASP A 330 -26.45 -3.67 -14.44
N PHE A 331 -25.66 -4.55 -15.08
CA PHE A 331 -25.15 -5.77 -14.42
C PHE A 331 -24.21 -5.47 -13.24
N PHE A 332 -23.37 -4.46 -13.35
CA PHE A 332 -22.42 -4.09 -12.28
C PHE A 332 -22.98 -3.07 -11.28
N ALA A 333 -24.09 -2.39 -11.61
CA ALA A 333 -24.74 -1.42 -10.73
C ALA A 333 -25.71 -2.06 -9.72
N ASN A 334 -26.17 -3.29 -9.99
CA ASN A 334 -27.07 -4.09 -9.15
C ASN A 334 -26.32 -5.22 -8.46
#